data_331c48d41c73eaae6c9d3f058c11b386
#
_entry.id   331c48d41c73eaae6c9d3f058c11b386
#
_cell.length_a   1.000
_cell.length_b   1.000
_cell.length_c   1.000
_cell.angle_alpha   90.00
_cell.angle_beta   90.00
_cell.angle_gamma   90.00
#
_symmetry.space_group_name_H-M   'P 1'
#
loop_
_entity.id
_entity.type
_entity.pdbx_description
1 polymer ?
#
loop_
_entity_poly.entity_id
_entity_poly.type
_entity_poly.pdbx_seq_one_letter_code
_entity_poly.pdbx_strand_id
1 'polypeptide(L)'
;MIYRGRFRTVRHKDHAVPTPPPRPLLGPTSSLDIRAWPRVEAGGPLLLVTSPRRTGGAVQRNTFRRRVRMAFLAGVEPLLNRPWVVWVRPGRTAPPLETISFQDIESQLRSALHRLPASDTP
;
A
#
# COMPACT_ATOMS: atom_id res chain seq x y z
N MET A 1 -9.63 0.77 -0.63
CA MET A 1 -9.52 0.50 -2.06
C MET A 1 -8.50 -0.60 -2.28
N ILE A 2 -8.81 -1.55 -3.11
CA ILE A 2 -7.95 -2.69 -3.39
C ILE A 2 -7.60 -2.73 -4.87
N TYR A 3 -6.33 -2.89 -5.16
CA TYR A 3 -5.81 -3.14 -6.50
C TYR A 3 -5.22 -4.53 -6.54
N ARG A 4 -5.54 -5.32 -7.55
CA ARG A 4 -4.97 -6.64 -7.71
C ARG A 4 -4.78 -6.97 -9.18
N GLY A 5 -3.89 -7.93 -9.44
CA GLY A 5 -3.53 -8.31 -10.79
C GLY A 5 -2.89 -7.13 -11.49
N ARG A 6 -3.45 -6.71 -12.61
CA ARG A 6 -2.91 -5.60 -13.38
C ARG A 6 -3.45 -4.25 -12.91
N PHE A 7 -3.58 -4.09 -11.59
CA PHE A 7 -3.94 -2.82 -10.95
C PHE A 7 -5.37 -2.37 -11.22
N ARG A 8 -6.27 -3.33 -11.45
CA ARG A 8 -7.68 -2.99 -11.49
C ARG A 8 -8.13 -2.56 -10.11
N THR A 9 -8.83 -1.43 -10.06
CA THR A 9 -9.41 -0.97 -8.81
C THR A 9 -10.58 -1.86 -8.42
N VAL A 10 -10.58 -2.29 -7.18
CA VAL A 10 -11.66 -3.11 -6.64
C VAL A 10 -12.14 -2.44 -5.36
N ARG A 11 -13.45 -2.32 -5.21
CA ARG A 11 -14.02 -1.75 -3.99
C ARG A 11 -13.75 -2.67 -2.81
N HIS A 12 -13.31 -2.07 -1.72
CA HIS A 12 -12.99 -2.78 -0.50
C HIS A 12 -14.15 -3.66 -0.02
N LYS A 13 -15.37 -3.14 -0.06
CA LYS A 13 -16.55 -3.85 0.43
C LYS A 13 -17.01 -4.99 -0.47
N ASP A 14 -16.53 -5.07 -1.70
CA ASP A 14 -16.92 -6.10 -2.65
C ASP A 14 -16.05 -7.34 -2.55
N HIS A 15 -15.02 -7.30 -1.74
CA HIS A 15 -14.06 -8.38 -1.61
C HIS A 15 -13.64 -8.55 -0.17
N ALA A 16 -13.34 -9.78 0.21
CA ALA A 16 -12.78 -10.04 1.52
C ALA A 16 -11.44 -9.33 1.63
N VAL A 17 -11.28 -8.55 2.69
CA VAL A 17 -10.01 -7.88 2.97
C VAL A 17 -9.03 -8.93 3.48
N PRO A 18 -7.84 -9.04 2.88
CA PRO A 18 -6.85 -9.96 3.41
C PRO A 18 -6.54 -9.62 4.86
N THR A 19 -6.52 -10.65 5.70
CA THR A 19 -6.17 -10.49 7.11
C THR A 19 -4.66 -10.46 7.24
N PRO A 20 -4.08 -9.42 7.84
CA PRO A 20 -2.64 -9.40 8.03
C PRO A 20 -2.19 -10.50 9.00
N PRO A 21 -1.02 -11.10 8.75
CA PRO A 21 -0.46 -12.04 9.71
C PRO A 21 -0.04 -11.33 11.00
N PRO A 22 0.24 -12.06 12.08
CA PRO A 22 0.66 -11.43 13.33
C PRO A 22 1.90 -10.56 13.21
N ARG A 23 2.78 -10.86 12.27
CA ARG A 23 4.02 -10.11 12.06
C ARG A 23 4.20 -9.79 10.59
N PRO A 24 3.45 -8.81 10.04
CA PRO A 24 3.70 -8.39 8.68
C PRO A 24 5.07 -7.73 8.55
N LEU A 25 5.62 -7.80 7.35
CA LEU A 25 6.88 -7.15 7.06
C LEU A 25 6.71 -5.63 6.94
N LEU A 26 7.83 -4.93 6.98
CA LEU A 26 7.89 -3.47 6.89
C LEU A 26 7.26 -2.82 8.13
N GLY A 27 7.00 -1.54 8.06
CA GLY A 27 6.48 -0.80 9.20
C GLY A 27 6.34 0.67 8.90
N PRO A 28 6.31 1.50 9.94
CA PRO A 28 6.18 2.95 9.75
C PRO A 28 7.35 3.52 8.96
N THR A 29 7.03 4.46 8.08
CA THR A 29 7.99 5.32 7.42
C THR A 29 7.78 6.75 7.95
N SER A 30 8.29 7.75 7.24
CA SER A 30 8.18 9.13 7.70
C SER A 30 6.73 9.58 7.90
N SER A 31 5.86 9.35 6.90
CA SER A 31 4.46 9.77 6.99
C SER A 31 3.47 8.65 6.71
N LEU A 32 3.95 7.44 6.43
CA LEU A 32 3.10 6.30 6.11
C LEU A 32 3.35 5.16 7.08
N ASP A 33 2.40 4.23 7.08
CA ASP A 33 2.58 2.92 7.69
C ASP A 33 2.36 1.90 6.59
N ILE A 34 3.42 1.20 6.21
CA ILE A 34 3.42 0.28 5.08
C ILE A 34 3.67 -1.12 5.60
N ARG A 35 2.71 -2.02 5.36
CA ARG A 35 2.83 -3.41 5.77
C ARG A 35 2.76 -4.29 4.54
N ALA A 36 3.43 -5.42 4.59
CA ALA A 36 3.42 -6.35 3.47
C ALA A 36 3.49 -7.78 3.97
N TRP A 37 2.84 -8.68 3.22
CA TRP A 37 2.92 -10.13 3.49
C TRP A 37 2.67 -10.88 2.20
N PRO A 38 3.19 -12.11 2.08
CA PRO A 38 2.96 -12.92 0.91
C PRO A 38 1.49 -13.29 0.77
N ARG A 39 0.97 -13.29 -0.46
CA ARG A 39 -0.34 -13.84 -0.73
C ARG A 39 -0.24 -15.36 -0.83
N VAL A 40 -1.30 -16.04 -0.40
CA VAL A 40 -1.41 -17.48 -0.58
C VAL A 40 -1.78 -17.82 -2.02
N GLU A 41 -2.60 -16.99 -2.64
CA GLU A 41 -3.08 -17.20 -3.99
C GLU A 41 -2.07 -16.72 -5.02
N ALA A 42 -2.00 -17.42 -6.16
CA ALA A 42 -1.19 -16.99 -7.28
C ALA A 42 -1.75 -15.70 -7.89
N GLY A 43 -0.88 -14.95 -8.53
CA GLY A 43 -1.27 -13.71 -9.19
C GLY A 43 -0.30 -12.59 -8.90
N GLY A 44 -0.61 -11.41 -9.40
CA GLY A 44 0.20 -10.23 -9.17
C GLY A 44 0.04 -9.66 -7.77
N PRO A 45 0.71 -8.55 -7.50
CA PRO A 45 0.60 -7.91 -6.20
C PRO A 45 -0.81 -7.37 -5.96
N LEU A 46 -1.16 -7.26 -4.69
CA LEU A 46 -2.43 -6.71 -4.26
C LEU A 46 -2.14 -5.48 -3.41
N LEU A 47 -2.69 -4.34 -3.80
CA LEU A 47 -2.54 -3.10 -3.05
C LEU A 47 -3.82 -2.81 -2.27
N LEU A 48 -3.68 -2.62 -0.96
CA LEU A 48 -4.76 -2.20 -0.09
C LEU A 48 -4.40 -0.83 0.47
N VAL A 49 -5.27 0.15 0.27
CA VAL A 49 -5.06 1.50 0.80
C VAL A 49 -6.23 1.84 1.70
N THR A 50 -5.95 2.21 2.93
CA THR A 50 -6.96 2.66 3.88
C THR A 50 -6.61 4.03 4.43
N SER A 51 -7.62 4.84 4.68
CA SER A 51 -7.46 6.15 5.28
C SER A 51 -8.64 6.41 6.22
N PRO A 52 -8.45 6.22 7.54
CA PRO A 52 -9.54 6.38 8.49
C PRO A 52 -10.12 7.79 8.47
N ARG A 53 -11.40 7.91 8.85
CA ARG A 53 -12.09 9.20 8.86
C ARG A 53 -11.38 10.27 9.69
N ARG A 54 -10.70 9.87 10.76
CA ARG A 54 -9.97 10.80 11.61
C ARG A 54 -8.79 11.47 10.91
N THR A 55 -8.38 10.97 9.75
CA THR A 55 -7.21 11.50 9.05
C THR A 55 -7.56 12.65 8.10
N GLY A 56 -8.82 12.95 7.91
CA GLY A 56 -9.24 14.05 7.06
C GLY A 56 -10.61 13.84 6.47
N GLY A 57 -11.08 14.82 5.72
CA GLY A 57 -12.34 14.76 5.00
C GLY A 57 -12.28 13.84 3.78
N ALA A 58 -13.43 13.65 3.15
CA ALA A 58 -13.54 12.74 2.00
C ALA A 58 -12.61 13.14 0.85
N VAL A 59 -12.50 14.43 0.58
CA VAL A 59 -11.66 14.93 -0.52
C VAL A 59 -10.18 14.64 -0.23
N GLN A 60 -9.73 14.94 0.97
CA GLN A 60 -8.34 14.69 1.37
C GLN A 60 -8.02 13.20 1.34
N ARG A 61 -8.92 12.36 1.84
CA ARG A 61 -8.72 10.92 1.84
C ARG A 61 -8.70 10.34 0.42
N ASN A 62 -9.57 10.82 -0.45
CA ASN A 62 -9.58 10.38 -1.85
C ASN A 62 -8.30 10.79 -2.57
N THR A 63 -7.83 12.00 -2.34
CA THR A 63 -6.58 12.49 -2.93
C THR A 63 -5.41 11.64 -2.46
N PHE A 64 -5.36 11.34 -1.17
CA PHE A 64 -4.31 10.49 -0.61
C PHE A 64 -4.32 9.11 -1.27
N ARG A 65 -5.48 8.45 -1.32
CA ARG A 65 -5.58 7.12 -1.91
C ARG A 65 -5.16 7.10 -3.37
N ARG A 66 -5.54 8.14 -4.13
CA ARG A 66 -5.14 8.25 -5.53
C ARG A 66 -3.63 8.40 -5.67
N ARG A 67 -3.02 9.23 -4.82
CA ARG A 67 -1.57 9.42 -4.85
C ARG A 67 -0.83 8.13 -4.50
N VAL A 68 -1.32 7.38 -3.51
CA VAL A 68 -0.72 6.09 -3.15
C VAL A 68 -0.82 5.11 -4.32
N ARG A 69 -1.98 5.04 -4.97
CA ARG A 69 -2.16 4.17 -6.13
C ARG A 69 -1.15 4.49 -7.23
N MET A 70 -1.01 5.77 -7.56
CA MET A 70 -0.09 6.18 -8.62
C MET A 70 1.36 5.90 -8.23
N ALA A 71 1.71 6.15 -6.99
CA ALA A 71 3.04 5.87 -6.49
C ALA A 71 3.35 4.38 -6.48
N PHE A 72 2.37 3.55 -6.12
CA PHE A 72 2.52 2.10 -6.16
C PHE A 72 2.76 1.60 -7.59
N LEU A 73 2.03 2.14 -8.56
CA LEU A 73 2.25 1.78 -9.96
C LEU A 73 3.68 2.10 -10.41
N ALA A 74 4.21 3.24 -9.97
CA ALA A 74 5.57 3.63 -10.31
C ALA A 74 6.62 2.74 -9.64
N GLY A 75 6.34 2.24 -8.42
CA GLY A 75 7.29 1.45 -7.64
C GLY A 75 7.03 -0.04 -7.62
N VAL A 76 6.15 -0.55 -8.47
CA VAL A 76 5.69 -1.92 -8.39
C VAL A 76 6.63 -2.93 -9.06
N GLU A 77 7.57 -2.47 -9.85
CA GLU A 77 8.44 -3.37 -10.61
C GLU A 77 9.07 -4.48 -9.76
N PRO A 78 9.58 -4.21 -8.54
CA PRO A 78 10.12 -5.28 -7.71
C PRO A 78 9.10 -6.33 -7.30
N LEU A 79 7.80 -6.06 -7.47
CA LEU A 79 6.72 -6.96 -7.05
C LEU A 79 6.01 -7.63 -8.21
N LEU A 80 6.37 -7.33 -9.46
CA LEU A 80 5.60 -7.74 -10.63
C LEU A 80 5.30 -9.22 -10.70
N ASN A 81 6.22 -10.07 -10.30
CA ASN A 81 6.06 -11.52 -10.38
C ASN A 81 5.91 -12.17 -9.01
N ARG A 82 5.47 -11.40 -8.02
CA ARG A 82 5.38 -11.88 -6.66
C ARG A 82 4.00 -11.65 -6.08
N PRO A 83 3.46 -12.62 -5.37
CA PRO A 83 2.13 -12.50 -4.78
C PRO A 83 2.18 -11.80 -3.42
N TRP A 84 2.60 -10.55 -3.40
CA TRP A 84 2.61 -9.76 -2.18
C TRP A 84 1.28 -9.04 -1.98
N VAL A 85 0.88 -8.91 -0.72
CA VAL A 85 -0.13 -7.93 -0.31
C VAL A 85 0.63 -6.75 0.28
N VAL A 86 0.34 -5.55 -0.19
CA VAL A 86 0.95 -4.32 0.33
C VAL A 86 -0.18 -3.45 0.86
N TRP A 87 -0.13 -3.12 2.14
CA TRP A 87 -1.14 -2.32 2.82
C TRP A 87 -0.51 -0.98 3.20
N VAL A 88 -1.08 0.10 2.67
CA VAL A 88 -0.58 1.46 2.90
C VAL A 88 -1.67 2.27 3.61
N ARG A 89 -1.28 2.97 4.65
CA ARG A 89 -2.17 3.87 5.38
C ARG A 89 -1.34 5.04 5.92
N PRO A 90 -2.01 6.16 6.29
CA PRO A 90 -1.28 7.25 6.94
C PRO A 90 -0.65 6.77 8.24
N GLY A 91 0.56 7.21 8.50
CA GLY A 91 1.23 6.91 9.75
C GLY A 91 0.59 7.62 10.93
N ARG A 92 0.96 7.19 12.14
CA ARG A 92 0.42 7.74 13.37
C ARG A 92 0.66 9.25 13.50
N THR A 93 1.83 9.68 13.05
CA THR A 93 2.26 11.06 13.16
C THR A 93 2.24 11.75 11.80
N ALA A 94 1.42 11.26 10.88
CA ALA A 94 1.35 11.84 9.55
C ALA A 94 0.84 13.28 9.61
N PRO A 95 1.39 14.17 8.77
CA PRO A 95 0.82 15.51 8.61
C PRO A 95 -0.55 15.41 7.92
N PRO A 96 -1.28 16.52 7.78
CA PRO A 96 -2.53 16.50 7.03
C PRO A 96 -2.36 15.83 5.66
N LEU A 97 -3.31 14.99 5.27
CA LEU A 97 -3.16 14.14 4.10
C LEU A 97 -2.88 14.91 2.82
N GLU A 98 -3.49 16.09 2.66
CA GLU A 98 -3.29 16.92 1.48
C GLU A 98 -1.88 17.46 1.35
N THR A 99 -1.11 17.42 2.43
CA THR A 99 0.29 17.89 2.42
C THR A 99 1.29 16.81 2.10
N ILE A 100 0.84 15.55 2.07
CA ILE A 100 1.72 14.43 1.71
C ILE A 100 1.76 14.34 0.19
N SER A 101 2.86 14.81 -0.39
CA SER A 101 2.97 14.89 -1.85
C SER A 101 3.11 13.50 -2.48
N PHE A 102 2.84 13.44 -3.78
CA PHE A 102 3.08 12.23 -4.56
C PHE A 102 4.55 11.79 -4.44
N GLN A 103 5.48 12.74 -4.53
CA GLN A 103 6.90 12.42 -4.45
C GLN A 103 7.28 11.82 -3.10
N ASP A 104 6.71 12.34 -2.02
CA ASP A 104 6.96 11.79 -0.68
C ASP A 104 6.45 10.36 -0.58
N ILE A 105 5.24 10.12 -1.07
CA ILE A 105 4.64 8.78 -1.05
C ILE A 105 5.47 7.83 -1.90
N GLU A 106 5.83 8.25 -3.11
CA GLU A 106 6.61 7.41 -4.01
C GLU A 106 7.97 7.05 -3.41
N SER A 107 8.65 8.02 -2.83
CA SER A 107 9.95 7.80 -2.21
C SER A 107 9.85 6.80 -1.06
N GLN A 108 8.88 6.97 -0.18
CA GLN A 108 8.69 6.08 0.96
C GLN A 108 8.29 4.68 0.52
N LEU A 109 7.37 4.56 -0.44
CA LEU A 109 6.97 3.27 -0.99
C LEU A 109 8.14 2.56 -1.64
N ARG A 110 8.86 3.25 -2.50
CA ARG A 110 9.99 2.66 -3.22
C ARG A 110 11.04 2.14 -2.24
N SER A 111 11.40 2.94 -1.26
CA SER A 111 12.36 2.51 -0.24
C SER A 111 11.86 1.29 0.54
N ALA A 112 10.58 1.29 0.90
CA ALA A 112 10.00 0.17 1.63
C ALA A 112 9.97 -1.10 0.80
N LEU A 113 9.52 -1.00 -0.46
CA LEU A 113 9.41 -2.17 -1.33
C LEU A 113 10.76 -2.79 -1.63
N HIS A 114 11.81 -1.98 -1.72
CA HIS A 114 13.17 -2.50 -1.94
C HIS A 114 13.70 -3.29 -0.76
N ARG A 115 13.10 -3.15 0.41
CA ARG A 115 13.49 -3.93 1.60
C ARG A 115 12.80 -5.30 1.65
N LEU A 116 11.85 -5.57 0.77
CA LEU A 116 11.23 -6.88 0.70
C LEU A 116 12.21 -7.90 0.18
N PRO A 117 12.09 -9.16 0.62
CA PRO A 117 12.99 -10.22 0.14
C PRO A 117 12.98 -10.32 -1.39
N ALA A 118 14.16 -10.51 -1.96
CA ALA A 118 14.31 -10.64 -3.41
C ALA A 118 13.67 -11.92 -3.94
N SER A 119 13.46 -12.88 -3.06
CA SER A 119 12.83 -14.16 -3.39
C SER A 119 11.79 -14.46 -2.33
N ASP A 120 10.66 -15.00 -2.75
CA ASP A 120 9.63 -15.49 -1.85
C ASP A 120 9.89 -16.93 -1.46
N THR A 121 11.01 -17.47 -1.83
CA THR A 121 11.43 -18.79 -1.39
C THR A 121 11.76 -18.73 0.09
N PRO A 122 11.16 -19.60 0.88
CA PRO A 122 11.47 -19.66 2.30
C PRO A 122 12.93 -19.96 2.53
#